data_1b98a03d1684b7ebaa6fa194d54aeefd
#
_entry.id   1b98a03d1684b7ebaa6fa194d54aeefd
#
_cell.length_a   1.000
_cell.length_b   1.000
_cell.length_c   1.000
_cell.angle_alpha   90.00
_cell.angle_beta   90.00
_cell.angle_gamma   90.00
#
_symmetry.space_group_name_H-M   'P 1'
#
loop_
_entity.id
_entity.type
_entity.pdbx_description
1 polymer ?
#
loop_
_entity_poly.entity_id
_entity_poly.type
_entity_poly.pdbx_seq_one_letter_code
_entity_poly.pdbx_strand_id
1 'polypeptide(L)'
;FDKVSKFYRTKGVKKTILSEFSFEFPTDRNVGIMGKNGAGKSTMMRLMAGIEPPDLGHVYRTTRVSWPLGFAGGFNGSMTGIENIRFVSRIYGQDTEKVIAYVKEFAELGPSLRLPIKTYSSGMKARLAFGLSMAIDFDVYLIDEITAVGDEDFKKKSKAVFQDKLAKSQIIMISHSAGTIKQYCDCGLLLEGNQIRYFDDVDDLLAAYKKLNSR
;
A
#
# COMPACT_ATOMS: atom_id res chain seq x y z
N PHE A 1 15.11 -1.64 -6.34
CA PHE A 1 14.82 -2.07 -7.71
C PHE A 1 16.13 -2.13 -8.49
N ASP A 2 16.40 -3.25 -9.14
CA ASP A 2 17.59 -3.45 -9.95
C ASP A 2 17.17 -3.91 -11.35
N LYS A 3 17.28 -3.00 -12.34
CA LYS A 3 16.93 -3.19 -13.75
C LYS A 3 15.52 -3.80 -13.94
N VAL A 4 14.57 -3.34 -13.14
CA VAL A 4 13.22 -3.89 -13.12
C VAL A 4 12.46 -3.47 -14.37
N SER A 5 11.91 -4.46 -15.07
CA SER A 5 10.93 -4.25 -16.13
C SER A 5 9.62 -4.95 -15.77
N LYS A 6 8.51 -4.27 -16.07
CA LYS A 6 7.15 -4.80 -15.88
C LYS A 6 6.27 -4.43 -17.05
N PHE A 7 5.58 -5.43 -17.61
CA PHE A 7 4.65 -5.23 -18.70
C PHE A 7 3.42 -6.12 -18.59
N TYR A 8 2.31 -5.66 -19.10
CA TYR A 8 1.08 -6.45 -19.23
C TYR A 8 0.76 -6.70 -20.71
N ARG A 9 0.21 -7.87 -20.99
CA ARG A 9 -0.29 -8.23 -22.33
C ARG A 9 -1.79 -8.36 -22.28
N THR A 10 -2.48 -7.57 -23.10
CA THR A 10 -3.94 -7.63 -23.23
C THR A 10 -4.32 -7.63 -24.69
N LYS A 11 -5.02 -8.64 -25.15
CA LYS A 11 -5.48 -8.78 -26.56
C LYS A 11 -4.35 -8.55 -27.59
N GLY A 12 -3.15 -9.10 -27.32
CA GLY A 12 -1.99 -8.96 -28.23
C GLY A 12 -1.19 -7.65 -28.09
N VAL A 13 -1.69 -6.67 -27.34
CA VAL A 13 -0.98 -5.40 -27.10
C VAL A 13 -0.14 -5.53 -25.82
N LYS A 14 1.16 -5.23 -25.93
CA LYS A 14 2.10 -5.14 -24.79
C LYS A 14 2.10 -3.70 -24.26
N LYS A 15 1.65 -3.52 -23.01
CA LYS A 15 1.77 -2.26 -22.29
C LYS A 15 2.94 -2.37 -21.30
N THR A 16 4.02 -1.63 -21.56
CA THR A 16 5.14 -1.52 -20.62
C THR A 16 4.81 -0.52 -19.52
N ILE A 17 5.04 -0.90 -18.29
CA ILE A 17 4.83 -0.07 -17.09
C ILE A 17 6.16 0.45 -16.56
N LEU A 18 7.15 -0.42 -16.45
CA LEU A 18 8.54 -0.11 -16.08
C LEU A 18 9.47 -0.71 -17.11
N SER A 19 10.55 -0.01 -17.45
CA SER A 19 11.58 -0.48 -18.35
C SER A 19 12.95 -0.22 -17.76
N GLU A 20 13.65 -1.29 -17.40
CA GLU A 20 15.01 -1.29 -16.81
C GLU A 20 15.17 -0.28 -15.65
N PHE A 21 14.11 -0.11 -14.87
CA PHE A 21 14.10 0.85 -13.75
C PHE A 21 14.98 0.36 -12.61
N SER A 22 15.96 1.19 -12.23
CA SER A 22 16.80 0.97 -11.06
C SER A 22 16.65 2.16 -10.11
N PHE A 23 16.34 1.87 -8.85
CA PHE A 23 16.19 2.89 -7.82
C PHE A 23 16.31 2.26 -6.42
N GLU A 24 17.03 2.92 -5.55
CA GLU A 24 17.08 2.60 -4.13
C GLU A 24 16.25 3.61 -3.36
N PHE A 25 15.22 3.10 -2.67
CA PHE A 25 14.37 3.96 -1.84
C PHE A 25 15.13 4.36 -0.58
N PRO A 26 15.15 5.66 -0.22
CA PRO A 26 15.74 6.09 1.05
C PRO A 26 15.06 5.39 2.22
N THR A 27 15.80 5.12 3.29
CA THR A 27 15.30 4.38 4.48
C THR A 27 14.97 5.30 5.65
N ASP A 28 15.31 6.58 5.54
CA ASP A 28 15.19 7.61 6.57
C ASP A 28 14.16 8.71 6.24
N ARG A 29 13.48 8.57 5.10
CA ARG A 29 12.57 9.60 4.56
C ARG A 29 11.30 8.97 4.01
N ASN A 30 10.19 9.69 4.14
CA ASN A 30 8.92 9.31 3.57
C ASN A 30 8.85 9.68 2.08
N VAL A 31 8.39 8.75 1.25
CA VAL A 31 8.43 8.88 -0.21
C VAL A 31 7.04 9.01 -0.80
N GLY A 32 6.78 10.11 -1.50
CA GLY A 32 5.57 10.29 -2.30
C GLY A 32 5.72 9.74 -3.71
N ILE A 33 4.71 9.08 -4.24
CA ILE A 33 4.68 8.62 -5.63
C ILE A 33 3.51 9.30 -6.33
N MET A 34 3.81 10.13 -7.31
CA MET A 34 2.83 10.89 -8.09
C MET A 34 2.91 10.54 -9.58
N GLY A 35 1.86 10.88 -10.32
CA GLY A 35 1.78 10.65 -11.77
C GLY A 35 0.33 10.54 -12.25
N LYS A 36 0.12 10.64 -13.56
CA LYS A 36 -1.22 10.52 -14.16
C LYS A 36 -1.83 9.13 -13.91
N ASN A 37 -3.15 9.02 -14.10
CA ASN A 37 -3.82 7.72 -14.04
C ASN A 37 -3.26 6.78 -15.09
N GLY A 38 -3.02 5.51 -14.68
CA GLY A 38 -2.44 4.50 -15.58
C GLY A 38 -0.93 4.61 -15.79
N ALA A 39 -0.21 5.51 -15.08
CA ALA A 39 1.25 5.64 -15.13
C ALA A 39 2.03 4.49 -14.46
N GLY A 40 1.34 3.57 -13.77
CA GLY A 40 1.98 2.41 -13.16
C GLY A 40 2.21 2.50 -11.65
N LYS A 41 1.71 3.54 -10.97
CA LYS A 41 1.90 3.75 -9.53
C LYS A 41 1.50 2.52 -8.70
N SER A 42 0.27 2.03 -8.85
CA SER A 42 -0.21 0.84 -8.10
C SER A 42 0.53 -0.44 -8.50
N THR A 43 1.05 -0.55 -9.74
CA THR A 43 1.92 -1.66 -10.13
C THR A 43 3.24 -1.60 -9.38
N MET A 44 3.86 -0.42 -9.25
CA MET A 44 5.07 -0.22 -8.46
C MET A 44 4.85 -0.62 -7.00
N MET A 45 3.71 -0.24 -6.40
CA MET A 45 3.34 -0.68 -5.04
C MET A 45 3.25 -2.21 -4.92
N ARG A 46 2.60 -2.89 -5.88
CA ARG A 46 2.50 -4.36 -5.86
C ARG A 46 3.85 -5.04 -6.00
N LEU A 47 4.75 -4.49 -6.82
CA LEU A 47 6.14 -4.95 -6.91
C LEU A 47 6.88 -4.77 -5.59
N MET A 48 6.77 -3.61 -4.94
CA MET A 48 7.36 -3.35 -3.61
C MET A 48 6.82 -4.29 -2.55
N ALA A 49 5.53 -4.52 -2.53
CA ALA A 49 4.88 -5.44 -1.59
C ALA A 49 5.21 -6.93 -1.84
N GLY A 50 5.80 -7.28 -2.99
CA GLY A 50 6.00 -8.67 -3.38
C GLY A 50 4.74 -9.43 -3.78
N ILE A 51 3.63 -8.72 -3.97
CA ILE A 51 2.35 -9.29 -4.44
C ILE A 51 2.48 -9.72 -5.90
N GLU A 52 3.29 -9.00 -6.65
CA GLU A 52 3.51 -9.25 -8.07
C GLU A 52 5.03 -9.27 -8.34
N PRO A 53 5.56 -10.29 -9.05
CA PRO A 53 6.97 -10.31 -9.44
C PRO A 53 7.22 -9.38 -10.63
N PRO A 54 8.44 -8.85 -10.79
CA PRO A 54 8.84 -8.20 -12.02
C PRO A 54 8.94 -9.24 -13.16
N ASP A 55 8.83 -8.78 -14.41
CA ASP A 55 9.04 -9.64 -15.58
C ASP A 55 10.54 -9.79 -15.89
N LEU A 56 11.35 -8.76 -15.61
CA LEU A 56 12.81 -8.76 -15.68
C LEU A 56 13.38 -7.96 -14.51
N GLY A 57 14.62 -8.28 -14.11
CA GLY A 57 15.31 -7.64 -13.00
C GLY A 57 14.84 -8.14 -11.63
N HIS A 58 15.23 -7.45 -10.57
CA HIS A 58 14.98 -7.87 -9.19
C HIS A 58 14.48 -6.72 -8.31
N VAL A 59 13.61 -7.07 -7.35
CA VAL A 59 13.19 -6.17 -6.27
C VAL A 59 13.70 -6.73 -4.96
N TYR A 60 14.72 -6.09 -4.40
CA TYR A 60 15.28 -6.44 -3.11
C TYR A 60 14.52 -5.71 -1.99
N ARG A 61 14.27 -6.41 -0.89
CA ARG A 61 13.66 -5.88 0.32
C ARG A 61 14.54 -6.26 1.50
N THR A 62 15.10 -5.27 2.15
CA THR A 62 15.98 -5.44 3.31
C THR A 62 15.24 -5.28 4.63
N THR A 63 13.98 -4.83 4.56
CA THR A 63 13.12 -4.54 5.70
C THR A 63 11.73 -5.16 5.50
N ARG A 64 10.90 -5.16 6.54
CA ARG A 64 9.52 -5.63 6.47
C ARG A 64 8.63 -4.58 5.82
N VAL A 65 8.28 -4.79 4.57
CA VAL A 65 7.39 -3.92 3.79
C VAL A 65 5.97 -4.44 3.88
N SER A 66 5.01 -3.56 4.15
CA SER A 66 3.59 -3.95 4.18
C SER A 66 3.05 -4.25 2.77
N TRP A 67 1.90 -4.90 2.71
CA TRP A 67 1.04 -4.78 1.53
C TRP A 67 0.43 -3.37 1.48
N PRO A 68 -0.09 -2.89 0.32
CA PRO A 68 -0.79 -1.62 0.25
C PRO A 68 -1.97 -1.59 1.23
N LEU A 69 -2.04 -0.57 2.08
CA LEU A 69 -3.08 -0.46 3.11
C LEU A 69 -4.48 -0.47 2.48
N GLY A 70 -5.39 -1.23 3.10
CA GLY A 70 -6.75 -1.42 2.57
C GLY A 70 -6.86 -2.44 1.43
N PHE A 71 -5.75 -3.04 1.00
CA PHE A 71 -5.76 -4.07 -0.04
C PHE A 71 -6.37 -5.37 0.48
N ALA A 72 -7.64 -5.58 0.16
CA ALA A 72 -8.38 -6.80 0.51
C ALA A 72 -8.14 -7.97 -0.47
N GLY A 73 -7.36 -7.76 -1.52
CA GLY A 73 -7.12 -8.75 -2.58
C GLY A 73 -6.27 -9.96 -2.16
N GLY A 74 -5.63 -9.91 -1.00
CA GLY A 74 -4.87 -11.04 -0.44
C GLY A 74 -5.70 -12.02 0.39
N PHE A 75 -6.99 -11.73 0.65
CA PHE A 75 -7.84 -12.62 1.42
C PHE A 75 -8.39 -13.78 0.60
N ASN A 76 -8.37 -14.98 1.19
CA ASN A 76 -9.08 -16.12 0.64
C ASN A 76 -10.57 -16.00 1.00
N GLY A 77 -11.40 -15.75 0.00
CA GLY A 77 -12.84 -15.54 0.20
C GLY A 77 -13.59 -16.76 0.76
N SER A 78 -13.07 -17.98 0.61
CA SER A 78 -13.67 -19.19 1.16
C SER A 78 -13.32 -19.43 2.63
N MET A 79 -12.28 -18.80 3.13
CA MET A 79 -11.89 -18.84 4.54
C MET A 79 -12.66 -17.78 5.34
N THR A 80 -12.84 -18.04 6.62
CA THR A 80 -13.41 -17.08 7.58
C THR A 80 -12.45 -15.92 7.85
N GLY A 81 -12.95 -14.82 8.44
CA GLY A 81 -12.10 -13.72 8.86
C GLY A 81 -10.99 -14.18 9.81
N ILE A 82 -11.33 -15.03 10.80
CA ILE A 82 -10.35 -15.57 11.76
C ILE A 82 -9.29 -16.42 11.07
N GLU A 83 -9.66 -17.27 10.12
CA GLU A 83 -8.70 -18.10 9.39
C GLU A 83 -7.75 -17.25 8.53
N ASN A 84 -8.25 -16.20 7.88
CA ASN A 84 -7.42 -15.26 7.16
C ASN A 84 -6.46 -14.51 8.10
N ILE A 85 -6.92 -14.06 9.26
CA ILE A 85 -6.05 -13.44 10.27
C ILE A 85 -4.94 -14.40 10.70
N ARG A 86 -5.27 -15.67 11.03
CA ARG A 86 -4.30 -16.70 11.39
C ARG A 86 -3.28 -16.95 10.30
N PHE A 87 -3.73 -17.06 9.06
CA PHE A 87 -2.88 -17.29 7.91
C PHE A 87 -1.84 -16.16 7.76
N VAL A 88 -2.31 -14.91 7.76
CA VAL A 88 -1.44 -13.76 7.61
C VAL A 88 -0.48 -13.62 8.81
N SER A 89 -0.98 -13.78 10.04
CA SER A 89 -0.13 -13.73 11.25
C SER A 89 1.04 -14.70 11.18
N ARG A 90 0.79 -15.93 10.68
CA ARG A 90 1.83 -16.96 10.53
C ARG A 90 2.86 -16.59 9.44
N ILE A 91 2.40 -16.05 8.31
CA ILE A 91 3.31 -15.61 7.23
C ILE A 91 4.29 -14.56 7.74
N TYR A 92 3.81 -13.63 8.59
CA TYR A 92 4.63 -12.54 9.13
C TYR A 92 5.27 -12.87 10.50
N GLY A 93 5.18 -14.12 10.96
CA GLY A 93 5.82 -14.57 12.20
C GLY A 93 5.28 -13.87 13.46
N GLN A 94 4.02 -13.42 13.43
CA GLN A 94 3.38 -12.71 14.54
C GLN A 94 2.67 -13.67 15.50
N ASP A 95 2.51 -13.24 16.76
CA ASP A 95 1.67 -13.96 17.73
C ASP A 95 0.20 -13.93 17.26
N THR A 96 -0.25 -15.07 16.76
CA THR A 96 -1.56 -15.22 16.15
C THR A 96 -2.71 -14.82 17.08
N GLU A 97 -2.63 -15.16 18.35
CA GLU A 97 -3.72 -14.86 19.29
C GLU A 97 -3.77 -13.36 19.64
N LYS A 98 -2.62 -12.70 19.74
CA LYS A 98 -2.56 -11.24 19.91
C LYS A 98 -3.12 -10.52 18.69
N VAL A 99 -2.75 -10.94 17.46
CA VAL A 99 -3.29 -10.35 16.24
C VAL A 99 -4.80 -10.56 16.14
N ILE A 100 -5.31 -11.76 16.45
CA ILE A 100 -6.76 -12.02 16.46
C ILE A 100 -7.46 -11.11 17.49
N ALA A 101 -6.93 -10.99 18.70
CA ALA A 101 -7.53 -10.15 19.74
C ALA A 101 -7.60 -8.69 19.29
N TYR A 102 -6.49 -8.16 18.78
CA TYR A 102 -6.43 -6.79 18.25
C TYR A 102 -7.43 -6.56 17.11
N VAL A 103 -7.46 -7.45 16.10
CA VAL A 103 -8.35 -7.27 14.94
C VAL A 103 -9.81 -7.41 15.35
N LYS A 104 -10.17 -8.29 16.30
CA LYS A 104 -11.53 -8.40 16.84
C LYS A 104 -12.01 -7.09 17.44
N GLU A 105 -11.18 -6.46 18.26
CA GLU A 105 -11.48 -5.20 18.93
C GLU A 105 -11.52 -4.04 17.93
N PHE A 106 -10.54 -3.99 17.02
CA PHE A 106 -10.38 -2.88 16.11
C PHE A 106 -11.44 -2.87 15.01
N ALA A 107 -11.64 -4.00 14.30
CA ALA A 107 -12.51 -4.08 13.13
C ALA A 107 -14.00 -4.09 13.45
N GLU A 108 -14.37 -4.42 14.70
CA GLU A 108 -15.75 -4.41 15.21
C GLU A 108 -16.72 -5.25 14.36
N LEU A 109 -16.23 -6.38 13.85
CA LEU A 109 -17.03 -7.29 13.01
C LEU A 109 -17.79 -8.36 13.80
N GLY A 110 -17.53 -8.47 15.10
CA GLY A 110 -18.22 -9.37 16.01
C GLY A 110 -18.28 -10.82 15.50
N PRO A 111 -19.49 -11.47 15.54
CA PRO A 111 -19.67 -12.84 15.08
C PRO A 111 -19.33 -13.06 13.61
N SER A 112 -19.38 -12.01 12.78
CA SER A 112 -19.09 -12.11 11.34
C SER A 112 -17.66 -12.57 11.05
N LEU A 113 -16.72 -12.38 11.99
CA LEU A 113 -15.36 -12.92 11.85
C LEU A 113 -15.29 -14.44 11.69
N ARG A 114 -16.35 -15.16 12.07
CA ARG A 114 -16.49 -16.61 11.89
C ARG A 114 -17.13 -17.02 10.58
N LEU A 115 -17.56 -16.06 9.76
CA LEU A 115 -18.15 -16.30 8.45
C LEU A 115 -17.10 -16.18 7.33
N PRO A 116 -17.28 -16.87 6.19
CA PRO A 116 -16.41 -16.74 5.04
C PRO A 116 -16.36 -15.30 4.50
N ILE A 117 -15.18 -14.80 4.15
CA ILE A 117 -15.00 -13.40 3.67
C ILE A 117 -15.81 -13.10 2.40
N LYS A 118 -16.11 -14.10 1.57
CA LYS A 118 -16.98 -13.91 0.39
C LYS A 118 -18.35 -13.35 0.76
N THR A 119 -18.83 -13.56 2.00
CA THR A 119 -20.12 -13.05 2.49
C THR A 119 -20.03 -11.61 3.04
N TYR A 120 -18.82 -11.06 3.15
CA TYR A 120 -18.63 -9.72 3.71
C TYR A 120 -18.98 -8.62 2.70
N SER A 121 -19.57 -7.54 3.21
CA SER A 121 -19.69 -6.31 2.44
C SER A 121 -18.29 -5.70 2.16
N SER A 122 -18.22 -4.74 1.23
CA SER A 122 -16.98 -4.01 0.95
C SER A 122 -16.44 -3.31 2.19
N GLY A 123 -17.31 -2.70 2.99
CA GLY A 123 -16.95 -2.05 4.25
C GLY A 123 -16.38 -3.03 5.28
N MET A 124 -17.00 -4.22 5.45
CA MET A 124 -16.47 -5.26 6.35
C MET A 124 -15.10 -5.77 5.91
N LYS A 125 -14.90 -6.00 4.61
CA LYS A 125 -13.59 -6.39 4.06
C LYS A 125 -12.53 -5.33 4.34
N ALA A 126 -12.90 -4.08 4.16
CA ALA A 126 -11.99 -2.98 4.37
C ALA A 126 -11.64 -2.76 5.85
N ARG A 127 -12.61 -2.89 6.78
CA ARG A 127 -12.36 -2.88 8.24
C ARG A 127 -11.42 -4.01 8.65
N LEU A 128 -11.63 -5.22 8.14
CA LEU A 128 -10.76 -6.37 8.40
C LEU A 128 -9.34 -6.13 7.86
N ALA A 129 -9.22 -5.68 6.59
CA ALA A 129 -7.94 -5.43 5.95
C ALA A 129 -7.14 -4.35 6.68
N PHE A 130 -7.79 -3.25 7.05
CA PHE A 130 -7.16 -2.16 7.78
C PHE A 130 -6.73 -2.62 9.19
N GLY A 131 -7.63 -3.27 9.95
CA GLY A 131 -7.32 -3.78 11.28
C GLY A 131 -6.15 -4.76 11.27
N LEU A 132 -6.11 -5.67 10.30
CA LEU A 132 -5.01 -6.61 10.14
C LEU A 132 -3.68 -5.90 9.79
N SER A 133 -3.73 -4.87 8.92
CA SER A 133 -2.56 -4.07 8.58
C SER A 133 -2.00 -3.32 9.79
N MET A 134 -2.86 -2.86 10.70
CA MET A 134 -2.44 -2.15 11.93
C MET A 134 -1.97 -3.10 13.03
N ALA A 135 -2.42 -4.36 13.01
CA ALA A 135 -2.03 -5.39 13.98
C ALA A 135 -0.59 -5.91 13.77
N ILE A 136 -0.04 -5.72 12.58
CA ILE A 136 1.31 -6.18 12.22
C ILE A 136 2.24 -4.99 12.17
N ASP A 137 3.45 -5.16 12.72
CA ASP A 137 4.47 -4.12 12.67
C ASP A 137 5.32 -4.27 11.42
N PHE A 138 5.31 -3.24 10.58
CA PHE A 138 6.15 -3.10 9.40
C PHE A 138 7.14 -1.95 9.59
N ASP A 139 8.31 -2.09 8.97
CA ASP A 139 9.30 -1.03 8.94
C ASP A 139 8.92 0.04 7.90
N VAL A 140 8.24 -0.40 6.81
CA VAL A 140 7.74 0.47 5.73
C VAL A 140 6.27 0.16 5.46
N TYR A 141 5.41 1.18 5.54
CA TYR A 141 4.01 1.08 5.14
C TYR A 141 3.79 1.60 3.72
N LEU A 142 3.15 0.78 2.90
CA LEU A 142 2.72 1.15 1.55
C LEU A 142 1.29 1.67 1.59
N ILE A 143 1.07 2.90 1.10
CA ILE A 143 -0.22 3.58 1.15
C ILE A 143 -0.66 3.92 -0.28
N ASP A 144 -1.66 3.22 -0.79
CA ASP A 144 -2.26 3.53 -2.10
C ASP A 144 -3.59 4.24 -1.86
N GLU A 145 -3.55 5.56 -1.88
CA GLU A 145 -4.62 6.47 -1.47
C GLU A 145 -5.19 6.17 -0.07
N ILE A 146 -5.19 7.17 0.80
CA ILE A 146 -5.83 7.05 2.13
C ILE A 146 -7.35 7.01 1.90
N THR A 147 -7.88 5.84 1.61
CA THR A 147 -9.33 5.65 1.62
C THR A 147 -9.78 5.55 3.07
N ALA A 148 -10.41 6.60 3.56
CA ALA A 148 -11.12 6.57 4.83
C ALA A 148 -12.24 5.54 4.73
N VAL A 149 -12.03 4.37 5.33
CA VAL A 149 -12.95 3.21 5.25
C VAL A 149 -13.90 3.25 6.44
N GLY A 150 -15.15 2.90 6.21
CA GLY A 150 -16.16 2.78 7.26
C GLY A 150 -16.95 4.08 7.51
N ASP A 151 -17.74 4.06 8.59
CA ASP A 151 -18.47 5.23 9.10
C ASP A 151 -17.52 6.25 9.75
N GLU A 152 -18.08 7.39 10.17
CA GLU A 152 -17.29 8.50 10.72
C GLU A 152 -16.50 8.12 11.99
N ASP A 153 -17.05 7.25 12.84
CA ASP A 153 -16.38 6.83 14.08
C ASP A 153 -15.22 5.88 13.77
N PHE A 154 -15.41 4.96 12.84
CA PHE A 154 -14.33 4.08 12.38
C PHE A 154 -13.23 4.88 11.65
N LYS A 155 -13.59 5.90 10.88
CA LYS A 155 -12.61 6.80 10.25
C LYS A 155 -11.75 7.54 11.27
N LYS A 156 -12.35 8.08 12.35
CA LYS A 156 -11.62 8.73 13.44
C LYS A 156 -10.66 7.78 14.14
N LYS A 157 -11.18 6.59 14.52
CA LYS A 157 -10.38 5.52 15.14
C LYS A 157 -9.20 5.07 14.27
N SER A 158 -9.48 4.83 12.99
CA SER A 158 -8.47 4.43 12.01
C SER A 158 -7.39 5.49 11.82
N LYS A 159 -7.79 6.77 11.74
CA LYS A 159 -6.85 7.89 11.61
C LYS A 159 -5.91 8.00 12.81
N ALA A 160 -6.41 7.85 14.02
CA ALA A 160 -5.59 7.91 15.23
C ALA A 160 -4.53 6.80 15.28
N VAL A 161 -4.97 5.53 15.07
CA VAL A 161 -4.05 4.39 15.05
C VAL A 161 -3.03 4.50 13.89
N PHE A 162 -3.49 4.96 12.74
CA PHE A 162 -2.62 5.18 11.59
C PHE A 162 -1.54 6.22 11.88
N GLN A 163 -1.89 7.35 12.48
CA GLN A 163 -0.91 8.39 12.85
C GLN A 163 0.15 7.88 13.84
N ASP A 164 -0.25 7.06 14.82
CA ASP A 164 0.71 6.47 15.77
C ASP A 164 1.69 5.50 15.06
N LYS A 165 1.21 4.71 14.10
CA LYS A 165 2.07 3.84 13.27
C LYS A 165 3.02 4.63 12.38
N LEU A 166 2.53 5.69 11.73
CA LEU A 166 3.35 6.54 10.85
C LEU A 166 4.48 7.26 11.61
N ALA A 167 4.26 7.61 12.87
CA ALA A 167 5.29 8.24 13.70
C ALA A 167 6.49 7.33 14.00
N LYS A 168 6.35 6.01 13.80
CA LYS A 168 7.33 4.97 14.16
C LYS A 168 7.89 4.21 12.96
N SER A 169 7.39 4.48 11.75
CA SER A 169 7.70 3.71 10.56
C SER A 169 7.81 4.63 9.35
N GLN A 170 8.58 4.20 8.36
CA GLN A 170 8.64 4.89 7.08
C GLN A 170 7.36 4.65 6.27
N ILE A 171 7.00 5.59 5.42
CA ILE A 171 5.90 5.44 4.46
C ILE A 171 6.35 5.64 3.02
N ILE A 172 5.74 4.86 2.13
CA ILE A 172 5.76 5.09 0.69
C ILE A 172 4.30 5.27 0.27
N MET A 173 3.96 6.46 -0.20
CA MET A 173 2.56 6.85 -0.40
C MET A 173 2.28 7.23 -1.85
N ILE A 174 1.20 6.68 -2.41
CA ILE A 174 0.55 7.21 -3.61
C ILE A 174 -0.61 8.09 -3.18
N SER A 175 -0.67 9.31 -3.70
CA SER A 175 -1.85 10.15 -3.57
C SER A 175 -1.97 11.11 -4.76
N HIS A 176 -3.21 11.44 -5.13
CA HIS A 176 -3.52 12.51 -6.07
C HIS A 176 -3.65 13.88 -5.38
N SER A 177 -3.72 13.90 -4.05
CA SER A 177 -3.78 15.12 -3.25
C SER A 177 -2.38 15.66 -2.98
N ALA A 178 -2.05 16.81 -3.56
CA ALA A 178 -0.80 17.52 -3.27
C ALA A 178 -0.65 17.85 -1.79
N GLY A 179 -1.76 18.22 -1.11
CA GLY A 179 -1.76 18.51 0.32
C GLY A 179 -1.40 17.28 1.17
N THR A 180 -1.91 16.10 0.82
CA THR A 180 -1.59 14.85 1.51
C THR A 180 -0.11 14.48 1.32
N ILE A 181 0.41 14.57 0.09
CA ILE A 181 1.83 14.30 -0.19
C ILE A 181 2.72 15.26 0.59
N LYS A 182 2.39 16.57 0.59
CA LYS A 182 3.16 17.57 1.34
C LYS A 182 3.13 17.35 2.86
N GLN A 183 2.02 16.81 3.37
CA GLN A 183 1.87 16.57 4.81
C GLN A 183 2.68 15.37 5.32
N TYR A 184 2.85 14.34 4.49
CA TYR A 184 3.38 13.05 4.94
C TYR A 184 4.70 12.63 4.30
N CYS A 185 5.13 13.28 3.20
CA CYS A 185 6.31 12.88 2.45
C CYS A 185 7.37 13.98 2.43
N ASP A 186 8.62 13.56 2.40
CA ASP A 186 9.79 14.44 2.38
C ASP A 186 10.36 14.59 0.97
N CYS A 187 10.25 13.53 0.17
CA CYS A 187 10.78 13.41 -1.19
C CYS A 187 9.83 12.57 -2.05
N GLY A 188 10.16 12.32 -3.30
CA GLY A 188 9.32 11.39 -4.07
C GLY A 188 9.65 11.18 -5.52
N LEU A 189 8.82 10.34 -6.15
CA LEU A 189 8.92 9.92 -7.54
C LEU A 189 7.75 10.47 -8.36
N LEU A 190 8.04 11.01 -9.53
CA LEU A 190 7.06 11.40 -10.53
C LEU A 190 7.11 10.41 -11.70
N LEU A 191 5.99 9.70 -11.93
CA LEU A 191 5.81 8.79 -13.05
C LEU A 191 5.13 9.51 -14.20
N GLU A 192 5.85 9.67 -15.32
CA GLU A 192 5.36 10.31 -16.55
C GLU A 192 5.63 9.40 -17.76
N GLY A 193 4.61 8.65 -18.19
CA GLY A 193 4.77 7.61 -19.20
C GLY A 193 5.79 6.54 -18.74
N ASN A 194 6.83 6.31 -19.53
CA ASN A 194 7.89 5.35 -19.19
C ASN A 194 9.06 6.01 -18.43
N GLN A 195 8.95 7.29 -18.09
CA GLN A 195 9.98 8.01 -17.35
C GLN A 195 9.61 8.13 -15.89
N ILE A 196 10.59 7.91 -15.02
CA ILE A 196 10.45 8.08 -13.57
C ILE A 196 11.55 9.03 -13.13
N ARG A 197 11.13 10.12 -12.48
CA ARG A 197 12.06 11.13 -11.96
C ARG A 197 11.96 11.17 -10.44
N TYR A 198 13.10 11.14 -9.78
CA TYR A 198 13.20 11.35 -8.34
C TYR A 198 13.39 12.85 -8.04
N PHE A 199 12.78 13.30 -6.96
CA PHE A 199 12.89 14.63 -6.40
C PHE A 199 13.26 14.49 -4.92
N ASP A 200 14.38 15.10 -4.56
CA ASP A 200 14.89 15.06 -3.19
C ASP A 200 14.09 15.95 -2.23
N ASP A 201 13.32 16.88 -2.77
CA ASP A 201 12.40 17.75 -2.04
C ASP A 201 10.96 17.56 -2.54
N VAL A 202 10.01 17.52 -1.59
CA VAL A 202 8.59 17.31 -1.89
C VAL A 202 7.96 18.49 -2.64
N ASP A 203 8.40 19.73 -2.38
CA ASP A 203 7.85 20.90 -3.06
C ASP A 203 8.26 20.91 -4.55
N ASP A 204 9.46 20.45 -4.88
CA ASP A 204 9.92 20.27 -6.25
C ASP A 204 9.11 19.19 -6.98
N LEU A 205 8.82 18.06 -6.31
CA LEU A 205 7.93 17.02 -6.81
C LEU A 205 6.55 17.61 -7.16
N LEU A 206 5.97 18.38 -6.23
CA LEU A 206 4.64 18.98 -6.40
C LEU A 206 4.61 20.00 -7.54
N ALA A 207 5.66 20.82 -7.66
CA ALA A 207 5.79 21.76 -8.77
C ALA A 207 5.88 21.05 -10.13
N ALA A 208 6.64 19.95 -10.21
CA ALA A 208 6.72 19.13 -11.42
C ALA A 208 5.39 18.44 -11.74
N TYR A 209 4.70 17.90 -10.74
CA TYR A 209 3.38 17.28 -10.91
C TYR A 209 2.31 18.27 -11.40
N LYS A 210 2.32 19.51 -10.87
CA LYS A 210 1.42 20.57 -11.34
C LYS A 210 1.65 20.90 -12.82
N LYS A 211 2.91 21.00 -13.25
CA LYS A 211 3.26 21.22 -14.67
C LYS A 211 2.80 20.07 -15.57
N LEU A 212 2.87 18.83 -15.07
CA LEU A 212 2.41 17.64 -15.80
C LEU A 212 0.88 17.65 -16.05
N ASN A 213 0.10 18.17 -15.10
CA ASN A 213 -1.36 18.22 -15.16
C ASN A 213 -1.89 19.44 -15.92
N SER A 214 -1.03 20.45 -16.18
CA SER A 214 -1.39 21.65 -16.95
C SER A 214 -1.20 21.47 -18.45
N ARG A 215 -0.65 20.31 -18.87
CA ARG A 215 -0.52 19.87 -20.26
C ARG A 215 -1.65 18.91 -20.63
#